data_deeae6e8c9a1ee1de0c63af937949717
#
_entry.id   deeae6e8c9a1ee1de0c63af937949717
#
_cell.length_a   1.000
_cell.length_b   1.000
_cell.length_c   1.000
_cell.angle_alpha   90.00
_cell.angle_beta   90.00
_cell.angle_gamma   90.00
#
_symmetry.space_group_name_H-M   'P 1'
#
loop_
_entity.id
_entity.type
_entity.pdbx_description
1 polymer ?
#
loop_
_entity_poly.entity_id
_entity_poly.type
_entity_poly.pdbx_seq_one_letter_code
_entity_poly.pdbx_strand_id
1 'polypeptide(L)'
;MRVLIINKFLYPNGGSETYIFKLGEALEQHGHEVQYFGMEHEGRCVGNRVNAYTSDMDFHGGSKLSKLTYPIKTIYSKEARVQLRKVLDDFKPDVCHLNNFNYQLTPSIILEIVKWRKETGRDCKIIFTAHDYQLVCPNHQLKNPITHENCEKCLGGHFMNCVKGKCVHGSTAKSIVGMMEAEFWKWKGTYKYIDKIICCSEFLKTKMDTNPLFATKTIAMHNFVEKVEPKEVEKKEYVLYFGRFSEEKGINTLVETCNLLPDIQFIFAGSGPLEDKVNQLKNIKNVGFQTGDALDKLIREAKFSICPSEVYENCPFSVMESQQRGTPVIGANIGGIPELITDGVDGRLFTSRDSKQLASIIKELWNDPAETNKYAKACLNLERDDLEAYCNKLIPIYLGGGNPL
;
A
#
# COMPACT_ATOMS: atom_id res chain seq x y z
N MET A 1 20.42 16.22 -3.20
CA MET A 1 20.57 15.27 -2.07
C MET A 1 20.80 13.87 -2.58
N ARG A 2 21.40 13.01 -1.77
CA ARG A 2 21.52 11.58 -2.03
C ARG A 2 20.46 10.85 -1.22
N VAL A 3 19.54 10.19 -1.89
CA VAL A 3 18.38 9.51 -1.28
C VAL A 3 18.54 8.00 -1.46
N LEU A 4 18.64 7.26 -0.36
CA LEU A 4 18.64 5.81 -0.35
C LEU A 4 17.24 5.30 -0.04
N ILE A 5 16.54 4.78 -1.05
CA ILE A 5 15.23 4.16 -0.91
C ILE A 5 15.42 2.71 -0.47
N ILE A 6 14.81 2.34 0.65
CA ILE A 6 14.92 0.99 1.24
C ILE A 6 13.56 0.31 1.21
N ASN A 7 13.46 -0.78 0.47
CA ASN A 7 12.26 -1.63 0.38
C ASN A 7 12.67 -3.10 0.20
N LYS A 8 11.93 -4.02 0.79
CA LYS A 8 12.26 -5.45 0.70
C LYS A 8 12.27 -5.98 -0.73
N PHE A 9 11.29 -5.57 -1.55
CA PHE A 9 11.20 -5.97 -2.96
C PHE A 9 11.65 -4.82 -3.87
N LEU A 10 12.55 -5.13 -4.80
CA LEU A 10 13.07 -4.20 -5.80
C LEU A 10 12.63 -4.59 -7.22
N TYR A 11 11.46 -5.21 -7.34
CA TYR A 11 10.78 -5.62 -8.58
C TYR A 11 9.29 -5.34 -8.47
N PRO A 12 8.55 -5.21 -9.58
CA PRO A 12 7.10 -4.96 -9.55
C PRO A 12 6.34 -6.07 -8.82
N ASN A 13 5.68 -5.74 -7.70
CA ASN A 13 4.95 -6.69 -6.86
C ASN A 13 3.62 -6.12 -6.33
N GLY A 14 3.50 -4.80 -6.21
CA GLY A 14 2.31 -4.14 -5.69
C GLY A 14 2.40 -2.62 -5.66
N GLY A 15 1.49 -2.00 -4.92
CA GLY A 15 1.40 -0.53 -4.84
C GLY A 15 2.61 0.13 -4.20
N SER A 16 3.22 -0.49 -3.19
CA SER A 16 4.44 0.03 -2.55
C SER A 16 5.63 0.05 -3.50
N GLU A 17 5.75 -0.95 -4.38
CA GLU A 17 6.81 -1.00 -5.37
C GLU A 17 6.57 0.02 -6.49
N THR A 18 5.32 0.17 -6.95
CA THR A 18 4.94 1.25 -7.87
C THR A 18 5.30 2.61 -7.29
N TYR A 19 5.00 2.84 -6.01
CA TYR A 19 5.33 4.08 -5.31
C TYR A 19 6.84 4.35 -5.32
N ILE A 20 7.69 3.39 -4.88
CA ILE A 20 9.13 3.64 -4.76
C ILE A 20 9.82 3.86 -6.10
N PHE A 21 9.37 3.19 -7.16
CA PHE A 21 9.98 3.34 -8.49
C PHE A 21 9.65 4.72 -9.07
N LYS A 22 8.38 5.10 -9.08
CA LYS A 22 7.97 6.42 -9.57
C LYS A 22 8.56 7.56 -8.73
N LEU A 23 8.58 7.41 -7.41
CA LEU A 23 9.21 8.40 -6.53
C LEU A 23 10.70 8.57 -6.84
N GLY A 24 11.43 7.46 -7.03
CA GLY A 24 12.85 7.53 -7.34
C GLY A 24 13.13 8.24 -8.66
N GLU A 25 12.38 7.91 -9.72
CA GLU A 25 12.46 8.59 -11.01
C GLU A 25 12.20 10.10 -10.88
N ALA A 26 11.18 10.49 -10.12
CA ALA A 26 10.86 11.89 -9.90
C ALA A 26 11.96 12.63 -9.10
N LEU A 27 12.51 12.01 -8.08
CA LEU A 27 13.60 12.58 -7.31
C LEU A 27 14.85 12.80 -8.19
N GLU A 28 15.15 11.88 -9.12
CA GLU A 28 16.22 12.04 -10.09
C GLU A 28 15.95 13.21 -11.06
N GLN A 29 14.70 13.34 -11.54
CA GLN A 29 14.27 14.48 -12.36
C GLN A 29 14.40 15.82 -11.63
N HIS A 30 14.25 15.83 -10.29
CA HIS A 30 14.52 17.00 -9.43
C HIS A 30 16.00 17.20 -9.11
N GLY A 31 16.91 16.47 -9.76
CA GLY A 31 18.36 16.62 -9.58
C GLY A 31 18.92 15.96 -8.32
N HIS A 32 18.24 14.98 -7.77
CA HIS A 32 18.73 14.18 -6.64
C HIS A 32 19.37 12.88 -7.14
N GLU A 33 20.36 12.38 -6.42
CA GLU A 33 20.91 11.04 -6.67
C GLU A 33 20.09 10.01 -5.89
N VAL A 34 19.64 8.95 -6.56
CA VAL A 34 18.83 7.89 -5.93
C VAL A 34 19.52 6.55 -6.07
N GLN A 35 19.55 5.79 -5.00
CA GLN A 35 19.92 4.38 -5.00
C GLN A 35 18.93 3.59 -4.16
N TYR A 36 18.93 2.25 -4.35
CA TYR A 36 17.98 1.36 -3.70
C TYR A 36 18.68 0.26 -2.92
N PHE A 37 18.08 -0.15 -1.79
CA PHE A 37 18.53 -1.29 -1.01
C PHE A 37 17.35 -2.20 -0.67
N GLY A 38 17.54 -3.50 -0.89
CA GLY A 38 16.53 -4.53 -0.62
C GLY A 38 17.09 -5.93 -0.78
N MET A 39 16.21 -6.88 -1.12
CA MET A 39 16.61 -8.26 -1.43
C MET A 39 17.05 -8.41 -2.89
N GLU A 40 17.95 -9.37 -3.12
CA GLU A 40 18.26 -9.85 -4.47
C GLU A 40 17.09 -10.68 -5.01
N HIS A 41 16.76 -10.45 -6.27
CA HIS A 41 15.72 -11.19 -6.97
C HIS A 41 15.96 -11.12 -8.49
N GLU A 42 15.64 -12.19 -9.23
CA GLU A 42 15.85 -12.26 -10.68
C GLU A 42 15.12 -11.13 -11.45
N GLY A 43 13.94 -10.72 -10.99
CA GLY A 43 13.16 -9.62 -11.57
C GLY A 43 13.52 -8.23 -11.05
N ARG A 44 14.62 -8.05 -10.33
CA ARG A 44 15.06 -6.76 -9.79
C ARG A 44 15.30 -5.74 -10.91
N CYS A 45 14.64 -4.58 -10.84
CA CYS A 45 14.72 -3.52 -11.85
C CYS A 45 15.46 -2.26 -11.40
N VAL A 46 15.73 -2.10 -10.09
CA VAL A 46 16.47 -0.98 -9.51
C VAL A 46 17.52 -1.49 -8.52
N GLY A 47 18.51 -0.66 -8.14
CA GLY A 47 19.55 -1.13 -7.23
C GLY A 47 20.55 -0.09 -6.77
N ASN A 48 21.74 -0.55 -6.36
CA ASN A 48 22.84 0.28 -5.92
C ASN A 48 24.14 -0.10 -6.65
N ARG A 49 25.05 0.84 -6.74
CA ARG A 49 26.29 0.70 -7.53
C ARG A 49 27.31 -0.28 -6.97
N VAL A 50 27.19 -0.65 -5.69
CA VAL A 50 28.06 -1.66 -5.05
C VAL A 50 27.52 -3.08 -5.12
N ASN A 51 26.34 -3.28 -5.75
CA ASN A 51 25.66 -4.56 -5.88
C ASN A 51 25.50 -5.30 -4.54
N ALA A 52 25.17 -4.56 -3.48
CA ALA A 52 24.96 -5.08 -2.14
C ALA A 52 23.45 -5.25 -1.83
N TYR A 53 23.01 -6.48 -1.71
CA TYR A 53 21.62 -6.86 -1.43
C TYR A 53 21.59 -7.98 -0.39
N THR A 54 20.45 -8.20 0.25
CA THR A 54 20.26 -9.39 1.08
C THR A 54 19.85 -10.56 0.20
N SER A 55 20.12 -11.78 0.67
CA SER A 55 19.62 -12.99 0.02
C SER A 55 18.08 -12.96 -0.04
N ASP A 56 17.53 -13.55 -1.09
CA ASP A 56 16.08 -13.78 -1.17
C ASP A 56 15.64 -14.72 -0.06
N MET A 57 14.73 -14.25 0.80
CA MET A 57 14.13 -15.05 1.85
C MET A 57 12.84 -15.70 1.34
N ASP A 58 12.98 -16.76 0.54
CA ASP A 58 11.86 -17.61 0.17
C ASP A 58 11.36 -18.40 1.39
N PHE A 59 10.25 -17.98 1.98
CA PHE A 59 9.58 -18.69 3.08
C PHE A 59 8.93 -20.02 2.63
N HIS A 60 8.85 -20.29 1.33
CA HIS A 60 8.20 -21.46 0.76
C HIS A 60 9.17 -22.53 0.27
N GLY A 61 10.41 -22.14 -0.12
CA GLY A 61 11.49 -23.03 -0.54
C GLY A 61 12.62 -23.04 0.49
N GLY A 62 13.17 -24.16 0.86
CA GLY A 62 14.34 -24.22 1.72
C GLY A 62 14.47 -25.53 2.48
N SER A 63 15.71 -25.89 2.84
CA SER A 63 16.02 -27.10 3.60
C SER A 63 15.41 -27.06 5.01
N LYS A 64 15.19 -28.23 5.63
CA LYS A 64 14.68 -28.32 7.03
C LYS A 64 15.54 -27.55 8.05
N LEU A 65 16.85 -27.43 7.81
CA LEU A 65 17.77 -26.66 8.66
C LEU A 65 17.58 -25.14 8.53
N SER A 66 17.28 -24.63 7.31
CA SER A 66 17.02 -23.20 7.12
C SER A 66 15.75 -22.77 7.85
N LYS A 67 14.74 -23.63 7.91
CA LYS A 67 13.47 -23.37 8.62
C LYS A 67 13.65 -23.20 10.14
N LEU A 68 14.66 -23.80 10.76
CA LEU A 68 14.97 -23.62 12.18
C LEU A 68 15.60 -22.24 12.49
N THR A 69 16.32 -21.66 11.54
CA THR A 69 16.97 -20.34 11.72
C THR A 69 16.09 -19.16 11.28
N TYR A 70 15.01 -19.40 10.54
CA TYR A 70 14.09 -18.35 10.08
C TYR A 70 13.52 -17.48 11.21
N PRO A 71 13.04 -18.00 12.36
CA PRO A 71 12.52 -17.14 13.41
C PRO A 71 13.52 -16.10 13.90
N ILE A 72 14.80 -16.48 14.02
CA ILE A 72 15.86 -15.57 14.48
C ILE A 72 16.17 -14.54 13.39
N LYS A 73 16.28 -14.96 12.12
CA LYS A 73 16.55 -14.09 10.98
C LYS A 73 15.40 -13.09 10.76
N THR A 74 14.14 -13.50 10.99
CA THR A 74 12.95 -12.67 10.88
C THR A 74 12.89 -11.58 11.95
N ILE A 75 13.47 -11.83 13.14
CA ILE A 75 13.55 -10.83 14.19
C ILE A 75 14.75 -9.90 13.96
N TYR A 76 15.92 -10.46 13.61
CA TYR A 76 17.14 -9.68 13.49
C TYR A 76 18.03 -10.18 12.34
N SER A 77 18.19 -9.35 11.31
CA SER A 77 19.02 -9.67 10.15
C SER A 77 20.42 -9.06 10.25
N LYS A 78 21.42 -9.88 10.58
CA LYS A 78 22.83 -9.47 10.52
C LYS A 78 23.28 -9.22 9.07
N GLU A 79 22.75 -10.02 8.13
CA GLU A 79 23.04 -9.90 6.72
C GLU A 79 22.59 -8.54 6.18
N ALA A 80 21.35 -8.14 6.45
CA ALA A 80 20.84 -6.85 6.02
C ALA A 80 21.69 -5.68 6.53
N ARG A 81 22.16 -5.76 7.77
CA ARG A 81 23.09 -4.75 8.33
C ARG A 81 24.42 -4.68 7.58
N VAL A 82 25.04 -5.84 7.33
CA VAL A 82 26.34 -5.91 6.64
C VAL A 82 26.25 -5.40 5.21
N GLN A 83 25.21 -5.82 4.49
CA GLN A 83 25.03 -5.38 3.10
C GLN A 83 24.63 -3.89 3.02
N LEU A 84 23.71 -3.43 3.87
CA LEU A 84 23.35 -2.03 3.95
C LEU A 84 24.57 -1.15 4.27
N ARG A 85 25.46 -1.61 5.17
CA ARG A 85 26.68 -0.85 5.52
C ARG A 85 27.55 -0.56 4.30
N LYS A 86 27.71 -1.51 3.38
CA LYS A 86 28.46 -1.28 2.13
C LYS A 86 27.84 -0.16 1.30
N VAL A 87 26.52 -0.11 1.20
CA VAL A 87 25.80 0.94 0.48
C VAL A 87 25.96 2.30 1.18
N LEU A 88 25.83 2.33 2.51
CA LEU A 88 25.99 3.55 3.30
C LEU A 88 27.39 4.14 3.17
N ASP A 89 28.43 3.31 3.23
CA ASP A 89 29.86 3.75 3.15
C ASP A 89 30.19 4.28 1.74
N ASP A 90 29.62 3.70 0.70
CA ASP A 90 29.84 4.11 -0.69
C ASP A 90 28.98 5.32 -1.07
N PHE A 91 27.66 5.21 -0.92
CA PHE A 91 26.70 6.22 -1.37
C PHE A 91 26.65 7.44 -0.47
N LYS A 92 26.85 7.26 0.83
CA LYS A 92 26.82 8.32 1.86
C LYS A 92 25.55 9.15 1.78
N PRO A 93 24.35 8.53 1.95
CA PRO A 93 23.09 9.20 1.76
C PRO A 93 22.85 10.34 2.75
N ASP A 94 22.11 11.35 2.30
CA ASP A 94 21.59 12.43 3.13
C ASP A 94 20.23 12.01 3.75
N VAL A 95 19.51 11.09 3.07
CA VAL A 95 18.22 10.51 3.50
C VAL A 95 18.20 9.01 3.27
N CYS A 96 17.80 8.25 4.26
CA CYS A 96 17.38 6.86 4.13
C CYS A 96 15.86 6.83 4.21
N HIS A 97 15.20 6.60 3.08
CA HIS A 97 13.74 6.51 2.98
C HIS A 97 13.29 5.05 3.04
N LEU A 98 12.79 4.66 4.21
CA LEU A 98 12.31 3.31 4.50
C LEU A 98 10.88 3.13 3.97
N ASN A 99 10.60 1.97 3.43
CA ASN A 99 9.27 1.52 3.01
C ASN A 99 8.94 0.17 3.68
N ASN A 100 8.60 -0.88 2.94
CA ASN A 100 8.35 -2.19 3.51
C ASN A 100 9.67 -2.91 3.81
N PHE A 101 10.02 -3.09 5.08
CA PHE A 101 11.28 -3.71 5.51
C PHE A 101 11.12 -4.88 6.50
N ASN A 102 9.95 -5.04 7.13
CA ASN A 102 9.74 -6.05 8.17
C ASN A 102 9.88 -7.47 7.61
N TYR A 103 10.36 -8.33 8.48
CA TYR A 103 10.70 -9.75 8.34
C TYR A 103 11.92 -10.04 7.45
N GLN A 104 12.09 -9.39 6.31
CA GLN A 104 13.21 -9.67 5.41
C GLN A 104 14.45 -8.83 5.75
N LEU A 105 14.31 -7.52 5.77
CA LEU A 105 15.42 -6.61 6.13
C LEU A 105 15.50 -6.38 7.63
N THR A 106 14.37 -6.46 8.32
CA THR A 106 14.15 -6.22 9.75
C THR A 106 14.48 -4.81 10.23
N PRO A 107 13.94 -4.34 11.34
CA PRO A 107 14.30 -3.05 11.94
C PRO A 107 15.78 -2.92 12.34
N SER A 108 16.58 -4.01 12.25
CA SER A 108 18.02 -3.95 12.49
C SER A 108 18.77 -3.02 11.54
N ILE A 109 18.22 -2.75 10.34
CA ILE A 109 18.76 -1.77 9.39
C ILE A 109 18.78 -0.36 9.96
N ILE A 110 17.77 0.03 10.74
CA ILE A 110 17.71 1.33 11.41
C ILE A 110 18.89 1.49 12.36
N LEU A 111 19.23 0.44 13.10
CA LEU A 111 20.38 0.44 14.01
C LEU A 111 21.70 0.59 13.25
N GLU A 112 21.81 0.03 12.04
CA GLU A 112 23.01 0.19 11.22
C GLU A 112 23.14 1.62 10.69
N ILE A 113 22.04 2.24 10.24
CA ILE A 113 22.05 3.64 9.82
C ILE A 113 22.48 4.54 10.99
N VAL A 114 21.91 4.33 12.18
CA VAL A 114 22.27 5.09 13.40
C VAL A 114 23.74 4.90 13.78
N LYS A 115 24.26 3.65 13.69
CA LYS A 115 25.66 3.35 13.94
C LYS A 115 26.56 4.10 12.94
N TRP A 116 26.24 4.01 11.67
CA TRP A 116 26.96 4.67 10.59
C TRP A 116 26.97 6.21 10.75
N ARG A 117 25.83 6.83 11.08
CA ARG A 117 25.73 8.28 11.40
C ARG A 117 26.70 8.68 12.50
N LYS A 118 26.77 7.90 13.58
CA LYS A 118 27.68 8.16 14.73
C LYS A 118 29.15 8.03 14.34
N GLU A 119 29.51 7.03 13.53
CA GLU A 119 30.87 6.78 13.13
C GLU A 119 31.41 7.80 12.12
N THR A 120 30.53 8.31 11.26
CA THR A 120 30.91 9.24 10.18
C THR A 120 30.64 10.71 10.49
N GLY A 121 29.87 11.00 11.55
CA GLY A 121 29.43 12.36 11.87
C GLY A 121 28.41 12.95 10.89
N ARG A 122 27.86 12.15 9.96
CA ARG A 122 26.92 12.64 8.94
C ARG A 122 25.50 12.79 9.48
N ASP A 123 24.84 13.86 9.09
CA ASP A 123 23.39 14.05 9.31
C ASP A 123 22.62 13.38 8.14
N CYS A 124 22.13 12.17 8.39
CA CYS A 124 21.32 11.42 7.43
C CYS A 124 19.94 11.21 8.04
N LYS A 125 18.89 11.74 7.44
CA LYS A 125 17.51 11.58 7.95
C LYS A 125 17.00 10.17 7.70
N ILE A 126 16.20 9.66 8.61
CA ILE A 126 15.49 8.37 8.49
C ILE A 126 14.01 8.67 8.36
N ILE A 127 13.48 8.56 7.17
CA ILE A 127 12.06 8.78 6.87
C ILE A 127 11.42 7.42 6.59
N PHE A 128 10.22 7.21 7.05
CA PHE A 128 9.46 5.98 6.80
C PHE A 128 8.12 6.31 6.17
N THR A 129 7.84 5.76 4.98
CA THR A 129 6.48 5.76 4.41
C THR A 129 5.78 4.46 4.78
N ALA A 130 4.68 4.59 5.50
CA ALA A 130 3.84 3.48 5.91
C ALA A 130 2.86 3.13 4.78
N HIS A 131 3.06 1.96 4.17
CA HIS A 131 2.15 1.39 3.17
C HIS A 131 1.19 0.39 3.79
N ASP A 132 1.54 -0.15 4.94
CA ASP A 132 0.77 -1.11 5.72
C ASP A 132 0.89 -0.82 7.23
N TYR A 133 0.42 -1.73 8.06
CA TYR A 133 0.38 -1.58 9.52
C TYR A 133 1.58 -2.24 10.23
N GLN A 134 2.71 -2.45 9.55
CA GLN A 134 3.85 -3.23 10.07
C GLN A 134 4.42 -2.74 11.42
N LEU A 135 4.28 -1.46 11.77
CA LEU A 135 4.80 -0.93 13.04
C LEU A 135 3.84 -1.10 14.23
N VAL A 136 2.57 -1.39 13.96
CA VAL A 136 1.50 -1.45 14.99
C VAL A 136 0.74 -2.78 15.01
N CYS A 137 0.95 -3.63 14.01
CA CYS A 137 0.30 -4.93 13.90
C CYS A 137 1.27 -6.02 13.42
N PRO A 138 1.49 -7.12 14.19
CA PRO A 138 2.44 -8.15 13.79
C PRO A 138 2.09 -8.92 12.52
N ASN A 139 0.84 -8.92 12.06
CA ASN A 139 0.48 -9.48 10.75
C ASN A 139 0.40 -8.44 9.63
N HIS A 140 0.64 -7.17 9.92
CA HIS A 140 0.69 -6.02 9.02
C HIS A 140 -0.65 -5.64 8.33
N GLN A 141 -1.76 -6.30 8.66
CA GLN A 141 -3.02 -6.15 7.91
C GLN A 141 -4.18 -5.59 8.74
N LEU A 142 -4.04 -5.52 10.08
CA LEU A 142 -5.17 -5.24 10.98
C LEU A 142 -6.39 -6.13 10.66
N LYS A 143 -6.15 -7.37 10.27
CA LYS A 143 -7.15 -8.38 9.92
C LYS A 143 -6.84 -9.70 10.62
N ASN A 144 -7.86 -10.37 11.12
CA ASN A 144 -7.71 -11.74 11.62
C ASN A 144 -7.86 -12.73 10.45
N PRO A 145 -6.85 -13.58 10.16
CA PRO A 145 -6.89 -14.49 9.01
C PRO A 145 -7.84 -15.68 9.20
N ILE A 146 -8.37 -15.90 10.42
CA ILE A 146 -9.29 -17.01 10.72
C ILE A 146 -10.77 -16.54 10.64
N THR A 147 -11.07 -15.38 11.24
CA THR A 147 -12.44 -14.83 11.24
C THR A 147 -12.69 -13.92 10.04
N HIS A 148 -11.65 -13.56 9.29
CA HIS A 148 -11.67 -12.59 8.18
C HIS A 148 -12.18 -11.20 8.56
N GLU A 149 -12.26 -10.90 9.86
CA GLU A 149 -12.67 -9.61 10.40
C GLU A 149 -11.49 -8.65 10.58
N ASN A 150 -11.76 -7.37 10.43
CA ASN A 150 -10.79 -6.32 10.79
C ASN A 150 -10.56 -6.33 12.30
N CYS A 151 -9.30 -6.13 12.72
CA CYS A 151 -8.89 -6.33 14.10
C CYS A 151 -7.88 -5.27 14.53
N GLU A 152 -8.22 -4.52 15.56
CA GLU A 152 -7.37 -3.45 16.12
C GLU A 152 -6.78 -3.79 17.49
N LYS A 153 -6.89 -5.05 17.94
CA LYS A 153 -6.54 -5.47 19.31
C LYS A 153 -5.05 -5.32 19.67
N CYS A 154 -4.17 -5.22 18.66
CA CYS A 154 -2.72 -5.02 18.86
C CYS A 154 -2.29 -3.56 18.92
N LEU A 155 -3.17 -2.62 18.55
CA LEU A 155 -2.87 -1.20 18.60
C LEU A 155 -2.48 -0.76 20.02
N GLY A 156 -1.64 0.28 20.13
CA GLY A 156 -1.07 0.67 21.41
C GLY A 156 0.02 -0.28 21.94
N GLY A 157 0.43 -1.29 21.15
CA GLY A 157 1.51 -2.22 21.50
C GLY A 157 1.04 -3.43 22.32
N HIS A 158 -0.22 -3.84 22.20
CA HIS A 158 -0.80 -5.03 22.85
C HIS A 158 -0.59 -6.33 22.05
N PHE A 159 0.66 -6.62 21.65
CA PHE A 159 1.00 -7.63 20.65
C PHE A 159 0.69 -9.07 21.05
N MET A 160 0.47 -9.37 22.34
CA MET A 160 0.01 -10.70 22.79
C MET A 160 -1.34 -11.09 22.14
N ASN A 161 -2.16 -10.12 21.73
CA ASN A 161 -3.42 -10.39 21.02
C ASN A 161 -3.19 -11.07 19.66
N CYS A 162 -2.03 -10.86 19.03
CA CYS A 162 -1.65 -11.57 17.81
C CYS A 162 -1.57 -13.09 18.04
N VAL A 163 -1.02 -13.52 19.18
CA VAL A 163 -0.93 -14.95 19.52
C VAL A 163 -2.31 -15.54 19.79
N LYS A 164 -3.13 -14.83 20.59
CA LYS A 164 -4.50 -15.26 20.92
C LYS A 164 -5.37 -15.40 19.65
N GLY A 165 -5.21 -14.50 18.70
CA GLY A 165 -5.93 -14.50 17.41
C GLY A 165 -5.29 -15.38 16.34
N LYS A 166 -4.14 -16.01 16.58
CA LYS A 166 -3.34 -16.77 15.59
C LYS A 166 -3.15 -15.97 14.30
N CYS A 167 -2.85 -14.66 14.43
CA CYS A 167 -2.97 -13.69 13.35
C CYS A 167 -1.95 -13.86 12.22
N VAL A 168 -0.80 -14.55 12.46
CA VAL A 168 0.18 -14.79 11.40
C VAL A 168 -0.11 -16.14 10.74
N HIS A 169 -0.72 -16.07 9.56
CA HIS A 169 -1.11 -17.24 8.73
C HIS A 169 -1.94 -18.31 9.47
N GLY A 170 -2.78 -17.94 10.43
CA GLY A 170 -3.60 -18.87 11.19
C GLY A 170 -2.79 -19.78 12.15
N SER A 171 -1.49 -19.53 12.33
CA SER A 171 -0.57 -20.38 13.08
C SER A 171 -0.17 -19.76 14.43
N THR A 172 -0.37 -20.50 15.53
CA THR A 172 0.07 -20.06 16.85
C THR A 172 1.59 -19.86 16.92
N ALA A 173 2.37 -20.79 16.35
CA ALA A 173 3.84 -20.70 16.35
C ALA A 173 4.34 -19.47 15.59
N LYS A 174 3.81 -19.21 14.38
CA LYS A 174 4.17 -18.01 13.61
C LYS A 174 3.72 -16.73 14.32
N SER A 175 2.57 -16.74 14.98
CA SER A 175 2.07 -15.59 15.75
C SER A 175 2.90 -15.29 17.00
N ILE A 176 3.48 -16.33 17.65
CA ILE A 176 4.45 -16.14 18.71
C ILE A 176 5.70 -15.44 18.17
N VAL A 177 6.23 -15.87 17.02
CA VAL A 177 7.39 -15.23 16.38
C VAL A 177 7.09 -13.77 16.03
N GLY A 178 5.94 -13.48 15.43
CA GLY A 178 5.54 -12.10 15.09
C GLY A 178 5.35 -11.23 16.34
N MET A 179 4.77 -11.78 17.40
CA MET A 179 4.66 -11.09 18.68
C MET A 179 6.03 -10.81 19.30
N MET A 180 6.93 -11.81 19.30
CA MET A 180 8.30 -11.67 19.84
C MET A 180 9.09 -10.63 19.05
N GLU A 181 8.95 -10.59 17.73
CA GLU A 181 9.56 -9.57 16.87
C GLU A 181 9.09 -8.17 17.27
N ALA A 182 7.78 -7.96 17.35
CA ALA A 182 7.21 -6.66 17.68
C ALA A 182 7.57 -6.19 19.11
N GLU A 183 7.52 -7.09 20.11
CA GLU A 183 7.92 -6.77 21.49
C GLU A 183 9.43 -6.52 21.62
N PHE A 184 10.27 -7.26 20.88
CA PHE A 184 11.72 -7.04 20.88
C PHE A 184 12.08 -5.64 20.39
N TRP A 185 11.48 -5.19 19.26
CA TRP A 185 11.78 -3.88 18.69
C TRP A 185 11.15 -2.75 19.51
N LYS A 186 9.99 -2.98 20.12
CA LYS A 186 9.37 -2.06 21.09
C LYS A 186 10.30 -1.89 22.32
N TRP A 187 10.75 -2.99 22.93
CA TRP A 187 11.68 -2.97 24.06
C TRP A 187 12.99 -2.27 23.72
N LYS A 188 13.54 -2.55 22.54
CA LYS A 188 14.78 -1.93 22.07
C LYS A 188 14.63 -0.46 21.71
N GLY A 189 13.41 0.01 21.59
CA GLY A 189 13.11 1.42 21.25
C GLY A 189 13.68 1.85 19.91
N THR A 190 13.79 0.94 18.93
CA THR A 190 14.49 1.18 17.66
C THR A 190 13.78 2.24 16.82
N TYR A 191 12.47 2.25 16.83
CA TYR A 191 11.66 3.19 16.03
C TYR A 191 11.75 4.66 16.48
N LYS A 192 12.35 4.94 17.65
CA LYS A 192 12.62 6.33 18.09
C LYS A 192 13.58 7.06 17.15
N TYR A 193 14.38 6.33 16.39
CA TYR A 193 15.36 6.88 15.45
C TYR A 193 14.78 7.26 14.08
N ILE A 194 13.52 6.89 13.81
CA ILE A 194 12.79 7.39 12.64
C ILE A 194 12.48 8.87 12.91
N ASP A 195 12.88 9.74 11.99
CA ASP A 195 12.71 11.18 12.12
C ASP A 195 11.26 11.59 11.79
N LYS A 196 10.67 11.05 10.70
CA LYS A 196 9.27 11.27 10.29
C LYS A 196 8.65 9.99 9.73
N ILE A 197 7.34 9.85 9.92
CA ILE A 197 6.51 8.75 9.40
C ILE A 197 5.45 9.35 8.51
N ILE A 198 5.50 9.05 7.23
CA ILE A 198 4.50 9.44 6.23
C ILE A 198 3.43 8.35 6.19
N CYS A 199 2.20 8.71 6.47
CA CYS A 199 1.04 7.82 6.39
C CYS A 199 0.24 8.20 5.15
N CYS A 200 -0.03 7.24 4.27
CA CYS A 200 -0.72 7.53 3.02
C CYS A 200 -2.24 7.78 3.17
N SER A 201 -2.73 7.91 4.41
CA SER A 201 -4.08 8.37 4.76
C SER A 201 -4.12 8.87 6.20
N GLU A 202 -5.12 9.70 6.52
CA GLU A 202 -5.42 10.08 7.92
C GLU A 202 -5.84 8.86 8.73
N PHE A 203 -6.58 7.92 8.12
CA PHE A 203 -6.93 6.66 8.75
C PHE A 203 -5.69 5.90 9.23
N LEU A 204 -4.70 5.70 8.34
CA LEU A 204 -3.45 5.03 8.72
C LEU A 204 -2.71 5.80 9.80
N LYS A 205 -2.67 7.13 9.70
CA LYS A 205 -2.07 8.00 10.72
C LYS A 205 -2.72 7.78 12.08
N THR A 206 -4.06 7.74 12.18
CA THR A 206 -4.75 7.49 13.45
C THR A 206 -4.35 6.14 14.08
N LYS A 207 -4.10 5.12 13.24
CA LYS A 207 -3.65 3.80 13.73
C LYS A 207 -2.20 3.85 14.21
N MET A 208 -1.32 4.55 13.51
CA MET A 208 0.07 4.77 13.94
C MET A 208 0.14 5.58 15.24
N ASP A 209 -0.67 6.62 15.38
CA ASP A 209 -0.70 7.52 16.55
C ASP A 209 -1.15 6.82 17.84
N THR A 210 -1.73 5.62 17.77
CA THR A 210 -1.99 4.79 18.96
C THR A 210 -0.71 4.40 19.70
N ASN A 211 0.45 4.49 19.04
CA ASN A 211 1.75 4.39 19.70
C ASN A 211 2.27 5.81 20.00
N PRO A 212 2.41 6.20 21.29
CA PRO A 212 2.86 7.56 21.65
C PRO A 212 4.21 7.97 21.06
N LEU A 213 5.07 6.99 20.73
CA LEU A 213 6.36 7.25 20.07
C LEU A 213 6.19 7.82 18.65
N PHE A 214 5.08 7.52 17.97
CA PHE A 214 4.83 7.94 16.60
C PHE A 214 4.01 9.21 16.48
N ALA A 215 3.12 9.49 17.42
CA ALA A 215 2.13 10.56 17.38
C ALA A 215 2.71 11.97 17.06
N THR A 216 3.96 12.24 17.44
CA THR A 216 4.66 13.50 17.13
C THR A 216 5.46 13.46 15.81
N LYS A 217 5.49 12.31 15.13
CA LYS A 217 6.31 12.08 13.94
C LYS A 217 5.50 11.80 12.69
N THR A 218 4.23 11.41 12.83
CA THR A 218 3.34 11.05 11.74
C THR A 218 2.85 12.28 10.98
N ILE A 219 2.79 12.14 9.67
CA ILE A 219 2.23 13.11 8.74
C ILE A 219 1.33 12.32 7.79
N ALA A 220 0.09 12.75 7.59
CA ALA A 220 -0.75 12.18 6.54
C ALA A 220 -0.44 12.86 5.21
N MET A 221 -0.19 12.07 4.19
CA MET A 221 0.05 12.53 2.83
C MET A 221 -0.40 11.43 1.87
N HIS A 222 -1.51 11.65 1.17
CA HIS A 222 -2.04 10.68 0.21
C HIS A 222 -1.01 10.35 -0.86
N ASN A 223 -1.09 9.16 -1.43
CA ASN A 223 -0.24 8.79 -2.56
C ASN A 223 -0.49 9.73 -3.74
N PHE A 224 0.52 9.90 -4.56
CA PHE A 224 0.42 10.65 -5.82
C PHE A 224 -0.28 9.83 -6.91
N VAL A 225 -0.78 10.51 -7.91
CA VAL A 225 -1.32 9.92 -9.14
C VAL A 225 -0.50 10.36 -10.36
N GLU A 226 -0.59 9.59 -11.44
CA GLU A 226 -0.02 10.04 -12.71
C GLU A 226 -0.82 11.24 -13.23
N LYS A 227 -0.13 12.25 -13.74
CA LYS A 227 -0.80 13.35 -14.43
C LYS A 227 -1.44 12.84 -15.71
N VAL A 228 -2.74 12.94 -15.80
CA VAL A 228 -3.53 12.51 -16.96
C VAL A 228 -4.29 13.73 -17.48
N GLU A 229 -4.25 13.93 -18.79
CA GLU A 229 -5.04 15.01 -19.40
C GLU A 229 -6.54 14.74 -19.18
N PRO A 230 -7.28 15.71 -18.61
CA PRO A 230 -8.72 15.63 -18.50
C PRO A 230 -9.32 15.47 -19.89
N LYS A 231 -10.08 14.42 -20.09
CA LYS A 231 -10.76 14.16 -21.37
C LYS A 231 -12.14 13.61 -21.08
N GLU A 232 -13.14 14.34 -21.50
CA GLU A 232 -14.51 13.82 -21.55
C GLU A 232 -14.57 12.72 -22.63
N VAL A 233 -15.06 11.54 -22.21
CA VAL A 233 -15.23 10.38 -23.08
C VAL A 233 -16.66 9.90 -22.91
N GLU A 234 -17.29 9.49 -24.01
CA GLU A 234 -18.60 8.86 -23.96
C GLU A 234 -18.55 7.58 -23.12
N LYS A 235 -19.41 7.54 -22.10
CA LYS A 235 -19.48 6.39 -21.19
C LYS A 235 -20.21 5.23 -21.85
N LYS A 236 -19.66 4.03 -21.72
CA LYS A 236 -20.26 2.79 -22.19
C LYS A 236 -21.09 2.14 -21.08
N GLU A 237 -21.99 1.29 -21.48
CA GLU A 237 -22.92 0.59 -20.57
C GLU A 237 -22.20 -0.58 -19.88
N TYR A 238 -21.27 -0.28 -18.96
CA TYR A 238 -20.65 -1.25 -18.06
C TYR A 238 -20.14 -0.63 -16.78
N VAL A 239 -20.04 -1.47 -15.76
CA VAL A 239 -19.44 -1.19 -14.46
C VAL A 239 -18.06 -1.82 -14.44
N LEU A 240 -17.02 -1.09 -14.01
CA LEU A 240 -15.64 -1.57 -14.01
C LEU A 240 -15.19 -1.97 -12.60
N TYR A 241 -14.58 -3.14 -12.50
CA TYR A 241 -13.67 -3.49 -11.40
C TYR A 241 -12.27 -3.72 -11.95
N PHE A 242 -11.24 -3.16 -11.33
CA PHE A 242 -9.85 -3.48 -11.65
C PHE A 242 -8.99 -3.63 -10.40
N GLY A 243 -8.23 -4.72 -10.36
CA GLY A 243 -7.42 -5.10 -9.23
C GLY A 243 -7.31 -6.62 -9.05
N ARG A 244 -6.69 -7.03 -7.95
CA ARG A 244 -6.50 -8.45 -7.65
C ARG A 244 -7.82 -9.13 -7.29
N PHE A 245 -8.05 -10.33 -7.85
CA PHE A 245 -9.23 -11.14 -7.54
C PHE A 245 -9.02 -11.96 -6.27
N SER A 246 -9.22 -11.32 -5.13
CA SER A 246 -9.00 -11.92 -3.81
C SER A 246 -10.08 -11.52 -2.80
N GLU A 247 -10.17 -12.26 -1.70
CA GLU A 247 -11.20 -12.03 -0.68
C GLU A 247 -11.07 -10.64 -0.05
N GLU A 248 -9.85 -10.22 0.27
CA GLU A 248 -9.59 -8.92 0.90
C GLU A 248 -10.01 -7.75 0.01
N LYS A 249 -9.99 -7.93 -1.32
CA LYS A 249 -10.47 -6.93 -2.30
C LYS A 249 -11.99 -6.97 -2.52
N GLY A 250 -12.71 -7.80 -1.76
CA GLY A 250 -14.17 -7.86 -1.77
C GLY A 250 -14.79 -8.53 -3.00
N ILE A 251 -14.03 -9.41 -3.67
CA ILE A 251 -14.55 -10.11 -4.87
C ILE A 251 -15.77 -10.97 -4.55
N ASN A 252 -15.84 -11.58 -3.35
CA ASN A 252 -17.00 -12.37 -2.98
C ASN A 252 -18.27 -11.50 -2.89
N THR A 253 -18.17 -10.35 -2.22
CA THR A 253 -19.25 -9.35 -2.13
C THR A 253 -19.63 -8.83 -3.51
N LEU A 254 -18.66 -8.57 -4.37
CA LEU A 254 -18.91 -8.04 -5.72
C LEU A 254 -19.57 -9.09 -6.64
N VAL A 255 -19.13 -10.35 -6.61
CA VAL A 255 -19.76 -11.45 -7.37
C VAL A 255 -21.21 -11.68 -6.92
N GLU A 256 -21.46 -11.63 -5.61
CA GLU A 256 -22.82 -11.68 -5.07
C GLU A 256 -23.67 -10.51 -5.57
N THR A 257 -23.11 -9.31 -5.59
CA THR A 257 -23.76 -8.11 -6.14
C THR A 257 -24.09 -8.28 -7.63
N CYS A 258 -23.17 -8.82 -8.43
CA CYS A 258 -23.39 -9.08 -9.86
C CYS A 258 -24.53 -10.08 -10.09
N ASN A 259 -24.67 -11.09 -9.22
CA ASN A 259 -25.80 -12.03 -9.27
C ASN A 259 -27.16 -11.35 -9.04
N LEU A 260 -27.20 -10.30 -8.21
CA LEU A 260 -28.42 -9.51 -7.96
C LEU A 260 -28.81 -8.60 -9.13
N LEU A 261 -27.88 -8.39 -10.08
CA LEU A 261 -28.01 -7.44 -11.20
C LEU A 261 -27.70 -8.10 -12.56
N PRO A 262 -28.48 -9.12 -12.96
CA PRO A 262 -28.17 -9.94 -14.14
C PRO A 262 -28.19 -9.16 -15.46
N ASP A 263 -28.91 -8.03 -15.52
CA ASP A 263 -29.08 -7.20 -16.73
C ASP A 263 -28.00 -6.11 -16.84
N ILE A 264 -27.13 -5.95 -15.84
CA ILE A 264 -26.03 -4.99 -15.85
C ILE A 264 -24.74 -5.71 -16.24
N GLN A 265 -24.02 -5.15 -17.23
CA GLN A 265 -22.75 -5.65 -17.69
C GLN A 265 -21.61 -5.16 -16.77
N PHE A 266 -20.78 -6.09 -16.33
CA PHE A 266 -19.56 -5.81 -15.57
C PHE A 266 -18.33 -6.19 -16.38
N ILE A 267 -17.29 -5.37 -16.29
CA ILE A 267 -15.96 -5.70 -16.81
C ILE A 267 -15.01 -5.81 -15.61
N PHE A 268 -14.31 -6.94 -15.52
CA PHE A 268 -13.31 -7.19 -14.50
C PHE A 268 -11.94 -7.26 -15.15
N ALA A 269 -11.03 -6.36 -14.74
CA ALA A 269 -9.66 -6.27 -15.21
C ALA A 269 -8.69 -6.64 -14.07
N GLY A 270 -8.12 -7.84 -14.13
CA GLY A 270 -7.23 -8.34 -13.09
C GLY A 270 -7.04 -9.84 -13.16
N SER A 271 -6.44 -10.36 -12.10
CA SER A 271 -6.25 -11.80 -11.90
C SER A 271 -6.16 -12.10 -10.40
N GLY A 272 -6.28 -13.36 -10.03
CA GLY A 272 -6.11 -13.75 -8.64
C GLY A 272 -6.79 -15.07 -8.27
N PRO A 273 -6.71 -15.49 -7.00
CA PRO A 273 -7.19 -16.80 -6.54
C PRO A 273 -8.71 -17.02 -6.68
N LEU A 274 -9.50 -15.94 -6.88
CA LEU A 274 -10.96 -16.04 -7.07
C LEU A 274 -11.40 -15.90 -8.54
N GLU A 275 -10.50 -16.08 -9.49
CA GLU A 275 -10.77 -15.95 -10.93
C GLU A 275 -11.85 -16.92 -11.40
N ASP A 276 -11.86 -18.14 -10.90
CA ASP A 276 -12.89 -19.14 -11.24
C ASP A 276 -14.29 -18.66 -10.85
N LYS A 277 -14.44 -17.97 -9.72
CA LYS A 277 -15.74 -17.40 -9.30
C LYS A 277 -16.18 -16.26 -10.21
N VAL A 278 -15.23 -15.41 -10.62
CA VAL A 278 -15.49 -14.30 -11.54
C VAL A 278 -16.01 -14.82 -12.88
N ASN A 279 -15.42 -15.89 -13.39
CA ASN A 279 -15.74 -16.47 -14.69
C ASN A 279 -17.07 -17.25 -14.73
N GLN A 280 -17.72 -17.47 -13.58
CA GLN A 280 -19.00 -18.21 -13.53
C GLN A 280 -20.22 -17.39 -13.98
N LEU A 281 -20.14 -16.04 -13.91
CA LEU A 281 -21.30 -15.19 -14.19
C LEU A 281 -21.27 -14.67 -15.63
N LYS A 282 -22.41 -14.78 -16.32
CA LYS A 282 -22.56 -14.37 -17.73
C LYS A 282 -22.50 -12.85 -17.92
N ASN A 283 -22.89 -12.08 -16.92
CA ASN A 283 -22.85 -10.62 -16.94
C ASN A 283 -21.50 -10.05 -16.49
N ILE A 284 -20.50 -10.88 -16.20
CA ILE A 284 -19.12 -10.47 -15.95
C ILE A 284 -18.25 -10.84 -17.17
N LYS A 285 -17.60 -9.85 -17.74
CA LYS A 285 -16.54 -10.03 -18.73
C LYS A 285 -15.18 -9.88 -18.05
N ASN A 286 -14.48 -10.99 -17.81
CA ASN A 286 -13.10 -10.96 -17.34
C ASN A 286 -12.19 -10.69 -18.55
N VAL A 287 -11.42 -9.60 -18.51
CA VAL A 287 -10.49 -9.19 -19.56
C VAL A 287 -9.01 -9.47 -19.18
N GLY A 288 -8.80 -10.14 -18.05
CA GLY A 288 -7.46 -10.41 -17.52
C GLY A 288 -6.77 -9.16 -16.98
N PHE A 289 -5.50 -9.29 -16.63
CA PHE A 289 -4.69 -8.18 -16.15
C PHE A 289 -4.42 -7.17 -17.26
N GLN A 290 -4.73 -5.89 -16.99
CA GLN A 290 -4.59 -4.78 -17.95
C GLN A 290 -3.69 -3.69 -17.38
N THR A 291 -2.94 -3.01 -18.24
CA THR A 291 -2.06 -1.87 -17.91
C THR A 291 -2.04 -0.87 -19.07
N GLY A 292 -1.44 0.31 -18.84
CA GLY A 292 -1.22 1.32 -19.87
C GLY A 292 -2.51 1.76 -20.56
N ASP A 293 -2.45 1.97 -21.86
CA ASP A 293 -3.57 2.49 -22.66
C ASP A 293 -4.81 1.61 -22.61
N ALA A 294 -4.65 0.29 -22.48
CA ALA A 294 -5.78 -0.63 -22.39
C ALA A 294 -6.57 -0.43 -21.10
N LEU A 295 -5.88 -0.27 -19.97
CA LEU A 295 -6.52 0.03 -18.69
C LEU A 295 -7.09 1.45 -18.67
N ASP A 296 -6.35 2.44 -19.19
CA ASP A 296 -6.80 3.84 -19.29
C ASP A 296 -8.14 3.93 -20.03
N LYS A 297 -8.24 3.25 -21.18
CA LYS A 297 -9.48 3.19 -21.97
C LYS A 297 -10.63 2.56 -21.18
N LEU A 298 -10.39 1.42 -20.51
CA LEU A 298 -11.42 0.76 -19.71
C LEU A 298 -11.92 1.66 -18.58
N ILE A 299 -11.03 2.40 -17.92
CA ILE A 299 -11.44 3.31 -16.85
C ILE A 299 -12.26 4.47 -17.44
N ARG A 300 -11.76 5.14 -18.47
CA ARG A 300 -12.43 6.31 -19.07
C ARG A 300 -13.82 6.00 -19.62
N GLU A 301 -13.98 4.87 -20.27
CA GLU A 301 -15.23 4.45 -20.89
C GLU A 301 -16.23 3.83 -19.90
N ALA A 302 -15.84 3.45 -18.69
CA ALA A 302 -16.73 2.89 -17.69
C ALA A 302 -17.75 3.93 -17.20
N LYS A 303 -18.99 3.50 -16.98
CA LYS A 303 -20.02 4.34 -16.37
C LYS A 303 -19.61 4.78 -14.97
N PHE A 304 -19.13 3.83 -14.17
CA PHE A 304 -18.44 4.02 -12.89
C PHE A 304 -17.60 2.79 -12.56
N SER A 305 -16.73 2.90 -11.58
CA SER A 305 -15.92 1.78 -11.08
C SER A 305 -16.28 1.43 -9.64
N ILE A 306 -15.83 0.25 -9.17
CA ILE A 306 -16.12 -0.23 -7.82
C ILE A 306 -14.83 -0.55 -7.09
N CYS A 307 -14.73 -0.09 -5.83
CA CYS A 307 -13.68 -0.48 -4.89
C CYS A 307 -14.32 -1.16 -3.66
N PRO A 308 -14.62 -2.48 -3.72
CA PRO A 308 -15.43 -3.17 -2.73
C PRO A 308 -14.63 -3.77 -1.57
N SER A 309 -13.46 -3.25 -1.26
CA SER A 309 -12.55 -3.82 -0.27
C SER A 309 -13.21 -4.16 1.07
N GLU A 310 -12.83 -5.32 1.63
CA GLU A 310 -13.28 -5.82 2.94
C GLU A 310 -12.22 -5.66 4.04
N VAL A 311 -11.08 -5.06 3.69
CA VAL A 311 -9.99 -4.75 4.62
C VAL A 311 -9.74 -3.25 4.65
N TYR A 312 -9.04 -2.80 5.67
CA TYR A 312 -8.59 -1.42 5.78
C TYR A 312 -7.60 -1.09 4.65
N GLU A 313 -8.11 -0.56 3.54
CA GLU A 313 -7.27 0.08 2.53
C GLU A 313 -6.73 1.39 3.08
N ASN A 314 -5.51 1.73 2.72
CA ASN A 314 -4.91 2.98 3.15
C ASN A 314 -5.18 4.11 2.15
N CYS A 315 -4.68 3.95 0.92
CA CYS A 315 -4.86 4.93 -0.16
C CYS A 315 -4.86 4.18 -1.50
N PRO A 316 -5.99 3.53 -1.87
CA PRO A 316 -6.04 2.68 -3.05
C PRO A 316 -5.89 3.49 -4.34
N PHE A 317 -4.86 3.17 -5.12
CA PHE A 317 -4.60 3.80 -6.43
C PHE A 317 -5.80 3.68 -7.36
N SER A 318 -6.52 2.56 -7.34
CA SER A 318 -7.66 2.34 -8.22
C SER A 318 -8.78 3.37 -8.05
N VAL A 319 -9.01 3.88 -6.85
CA VAL A 319 -9.97 4.96 -6.62
C VAL A 319 -9.48 6.25 -7.26
N MET A 320 -8.23 6.63 -6.97
CA MET A 320 -7.65 7.88 -7.48
C MET A 320 -7.51 7.86 -9.00
N GLU A 321 -7.06 6.73 -9.58
CA GLU A 321 -6.92 6.54 -11.02
C GLU A 321 -8.26 6.63 -11.76
N SER A 322 -9.34 6.09 -11.16
CA SER A 322 -10.69 6.21 -11.70
C SER A 322 -11.16 7.66 -11.71
N GLN A 323 -11.10 8.32 -10.58
CA GLN A 323 -11.58 9.70 -10.43
C GLN A 323 -10.84 10.66 -11.35
N GLN A 324 -9.52 10.52 -11.45
CA GLN A 324 -8.69 11.37 -12.31
C GLN A 324 -9.05 11.24 -13.80
N ARG A 325 -9.62 10.12 -14.20
CA ARG A 325 -10.12 9.86 -15.56
C ARG A 325 -11.59 10.19 -15.76
N GLY A 326 -12.20 10.90 -14.80
CA GLY A 326 -13.62 11.26 -14.84
C GLY A 326 -14.54 10.05 -14.68
N THR A 327 -14.12 9.02 -13.95
CA THR A 327 -14.95 7.85 -13.68
C THR A 327 -15.24 7.78 -12.18
N PRO A 328 -16.50 8.03 -11.78
CA PRO A 328 -16.91 8.00 -10.38
C PRO A 328 -16.69 6.61 -9.78
N VAL A 329 -16.50 6.57 -8.46
CA VAL A 329 -16.24 5.31 -7.76
C VAL A 329 -17.35 5.03 -6.74
N ILE A 330 -17.84 3.78 -6.71
CA ILE A 330 -18.62 3.26 -5.59
C ILE A 330 -17.61 2.52 -4.69
N GLY A 331 -17.28 3.11 -3.54
CA GLY A 331 -16.28 2.60 -2.61
C GLY A 331 -16.88 2.01 -1.34
N ALA A 332 -16.25 0.98 -0.79
CA ALA A 332 -16.58 0.51 0.54
C ALA A 332 -16.22 1.57 1.59
N ASN A 333 -17.12 1.86 2.52
CA ASN A 333 -16.90 2.79 3.63
C ASN A 333 -15.98 2.16 4.69
N ILE A 334 -14.68 2.02 4.36
CA ILE A 334 -13.70 1.34 5.21
C ILE A 334 -12.29 1.88 4.96
N GLY A 335 -11.48 1.96 6.03
CA GLY A 335 -10.10 2.40 5.92
C GLY A 335 -9.96 3.84 5.44
N GLY A 336 -9.04 4.09 4.53
CA GLY A 336 -8.81 5.38 3.88
C GLY A 336 -9.66 5.60 2.62
N ILE A 337 -10.53 4.66 2.20
CA ILE A 337 -11.39 4.86 1.03
C ILE A 337 -12.32 6.08 1.19
N PRO A 338 -12.97 6.31 2.37
CA PRO A 338 -13.81 7.48 2.58
C PRO A 338 -13.07 8.83 2.53
N GLU A 339 -11.74 8.83 2.62
CA GLU A 339 -10.94 10.05 2.45
C GLU A 339 -10.80 10.45 0.98
N LEU A 340 -11.03 9.51 0.08
CA LEU A 340 -10.87 9.68 -1.36
C LEU A 340 -12.20 9.94 -2.09
N ILE A 341 -13.34 9.62 -1.47
CA ILE A 341 -14.68 9.69 -2.09
C ILE A 341 -15.57 10.57 -1.22
N THR A 342 -16.07 11.64 -1.80
CA THR A 342 -17.11 12.46 -1.18
C THR A 342 -18.47 11.93 -1.60
N ASP A 343 -19.15 11.22 -0.67
CA ASP A 343 -20.42 10.54 -0.96
C ASP A 343 -21.47 11.53 -1.53
N GLY A 344 -22.10 11.17 -2.66
CA GLY A 344 -23.08 12.00 -3.36
C GLY A 344 -22.49 13.18 -4.15
N VAL A 345 -21.16 13.31 -4.27
CA VAL A 345 -20.49 14.40 -5.01
C VAL A 345 -19.63 13.87 -6.15
N ASP A 346 -18.65 13.03 -5.85
CA ASP A 346 -17.71 12.46 -6.82
C ASP A 346 -17.75 10.92 -6.85
N GLY A 347 -18.67 10.33 -6.12
CA GLY A 347 -18.91 8.90 -6.02
C GLY A 347 -19.91 8.56 -4.93
N ARG A 348 -19.97 7.28 -4.58
CA ARG A 348 -20.86 6.79 -3.52
C ARG A 348 -20.09 5.87 -2.57
N LEU A 349 -20.52 5.85 -1.32
CA LEU A 349 -20.00 4.94 -0.30
C LEU A 349 -21.06 3.91 0.09
N PHE A 350 -20.62 2.66 0.32
CA PHE A 350 -21.49 1.60 0.83
C PHE A 350 -20.84 0.88 2.02
N THR A 351 -21.65 0.25 2.85
CA THR A 351 -21.18 -0.55 3.99
C THR A 351 -20.39 -1.76 3.47
N SER A 352 -19.12 -1.88 3.83
CA SER A 352 -18.29 -3.01 3.41
C SER A 352 -19.01 -4.36 3.70
N ARG A 353 -18.94 -5.27 2.74
CA ARG A 353 -19.62 -6.60 2.74
C ARG A 353 -21.13 -6.57 2.55
N ASP A 354 -21.74 -5.43 2.33
CA ASP A 354 -23.18 -5.35 2.05
C ASP A 354 -23.44 -5.36 0.52
N SER A 355 -23.54 -6.58 -0.04
CA SER A 355 -23.81 -6.82 -1.45
C SER A 355 -25.17 -6.24 -1.90
N LYS A 356 -26.17 -6.20 -1.00
CA LYS A 356 -27.52 -5.68 -1.30
C LYS A 356 -27.50 -4.16 -1.39
N GLN A 357 -26.84 -3.48 -0.45
CA GLN A 357 -26.66 -2.03 -0.49
C GLN A 357 -25.88 -1.64 -1.75
N LEU A 358 -24.78 -2.35 -2.04
CA LEU A 358 -24.00 -2.12 -3.26
C LEU A 358 -24.84 -2.28 -4.52
N ALA A 359 -25.66 -3.35 -4.60
CA ALA A 359 -26.57 -3.57 -5.73
C ALA A 359 -27.60 -2.45 -5.88
N SER A 360 -28.14 -1.94 -4.78
CA SER A 360 -29.09 -0.82 -4.79
C SER A 360 -28.45 0.45 -5.34
N ILE A 361 -27.25 0.80 -4.89
CA ILE A 361 -26.52 1.99 -5.36
C ILE A 361 -26.16 1.85 -6.84
N ILE A 362 -25.68 0.67 -7.26
CA ILE A 362 -25.39 0.40 -8.68
C ILE A 362 -26.63 0.60 -9.53
N LYS A 363 -27.78 0.05 -9.13
CA LYS A 363 -29.04 0.17 -9.86
C LYS A 363 -29.55 1.61 -9.93
N GLU A 364 -29.40 2.37 -8.84
CA GLU A 364 -29.74 3.80 -8.78
C GLU A 364 -28.92 4.59 -9.83
N LEU A 365 -27.58 4.51 -9.76
CA LEU A 365 -26.69 5.22 -10.68
C LEU A 365 -26.78 4.71 -12.13
N TRP A 366 -27.07 3.42 -12.33
CA TRP A 366 -27.27 2.85 -13.66
C TRP A 366 -28.46 3.48 -14.38
N ASN A 367 -29.54 3.72 -13.64
CA ASN A 367 -30.79 4.28 -14.17
C ASN A 367 -30.82 5.83 -14.16
N ASP A 368 -29.85 6.47 -13.53
CA ASP A 368 -29.70 7.92 -13.52
C ASP A 368 -28.38 8.39 -14.17
N PRO A 369 -28.31 8.46 -15.50
CA PRO A 369 -27.14 8.96 -16.21
C PRO A 369 -26.81 10.44 -15.88
N ALA A 370 -27.82 11.24 -15.50
CA ALA A 370 -27.60 12.66 -15.17
C ALA A 370 -26.79 12.79 -13.88
N GLU A 371 -27.12 12.02 -12.84
CA GLU A 371 -26.39 11.99 -11.58
C GLU A 371 -24.99 11.39 -11.78
N THR A 372 -24.87 10.29 -12.55
CA THR A 372 -23.57 9.68 -12.86
C THR A 372 -22.64 10.67 -13.61
N ASN A 373 -23.18 11.43 -14.57
CA ASN A 373 -22.41 12.46 -15.30
C ASN A 373 -22.03 13.63 -14.41
N LYS A 374 -22.86 14.01 -13.44
CA LYS A 374 -22.52 15.02 -12.45
C LYS A 374 -21.30 14.59 -11.61
N TYR A 375 -21.28 13.34 -11.13
CA TYR A 375 -20.13 12.80 -10.41
C TYR A 375 -18.90 12.72 -11.30
N ALA A 376 -19.03 12.32 -12.56
CA ALA A 376 -17.92 12.26 -13.50
C ALA A 376 -17.25 13.63 -13.69
N LYS A 377 -18.05 14.69 -13.81
CA LYS A 377 -17.55 16.07 -13.89
C LYS A 377 -16.88 16.50 -12.58
N ALA A 378 -17.46 16.14 -11.43
CA ALA A 378 -16.84 16.43 -10.14
C ALA A 378 -15.47 15.74 -10.00
N CYS A 379 -15.36 14.49 -10.45
CA CYS A 379 -14.09 13.76 -10.48
C CYS A 379 -12.99 14.46 -11.29
N LEU A 380 -13.32 15.00 -12.46
CA LEU A 380 -12.36 15.75 -13.31
C LEU A 380 -11.86 17.05 -12.67
N ASN A 381 -12.60 17.59 -11.71
CA ASN A 381 -12.25 18.82 -10.98
C ASN A 381 -11.55 18.54 -9.64
N LEU A 382 -11.31 17.26 -9.28
CA LEU A 382 -10.59 16.92 -8.06
C LEU A 382 -9.10 17.29 -8.20
N GLU A 383 -8.63 18.11 -7.28
CA GLU A 383 -7.21 18.37 -7.13
C GLU A 383 -6.57 17.22 -6.35
N ARG A 384 -5.70 16.45 -6.99
CA ARG A 384 -4.89 15.42 -6.38
C ARG A 384 -3.43 15.69 -6.67
N ASP A 385 -2.59 15.38 -5.70
CA ASP A 385 -1.14 15.49 -5.92
C ASP A 385 -0.71 14.58 -7.06
N ASP A 386 -0.16 15.16 -8.09
CA ASP A 386 0.66 14.44 -9.03
C ASP A 386 2.06 14.19 -8.41
N LEU A 387 2.91 13.51 -9.14
CA LEU A 387 4.23 13.15 -8.65
C LEU A 387 5.11 14.37 -8.34
N GLU A 388 4.96 15.46 -9.11
CA GLU A 388 5.69 16.72 -8.89
C GLU A 388 5.22 17.42 -7.61
N ALA A 389 3.91 17.58 -7.44
CA ALA A 389 3.31 18.16 -6.24
C ALA A 389 3.68 17.34 -4.99
N TYR A 390 3.66 16.01 -5.11
CA TYR A 390 4.08 15.11 -4.03
C TYR A 390 5.56 15.31 -3.65
N CYS A 391 6.46 15.37 -4.63
CA CYS A 391 7.88 15.62 -4.39
C CYS A 391 8.10 17.00 -3.74
N ASN A 392 7.38 18.02 -4.16
CA ASN A 392 7.43 19.37 -3.57
C ASN A 392 7.02 19.39 -2.09
N LYS A 393 6.14 18.49 -1.66
CA LYS A 393 5.78 18.29 -0.25
C LYS A 393 6.79 17.42 0.50
N LEU A 394 7.36 16.42 -0.15
CA LEU A 394 8.26 15.44 0.45
C LEU A 394 9.69 16.01 0.68
N ILE A 395 10.22 16.79 -0.25
CA ILE A 395 11.57 17.33 -0.17
C ILE A 395 11.77 18.18 1.08
N PRO A 396 10.86 19.08 1.49
CA PRO A 396 10.96 19.79 2.76
C PRO A 396 11.03 18.86 3.99
N ILE A 397 10.30 17.73 3.97
CA ILE A 397 10.35 16.72 5.05
C ILE A 397 11.75 16.10 5.11
N TYR A 398 12.38 15.80 3.98
CA TYR A 398 13.75 15.30 3.91
C TYR A 398 14.77 16.28 4.48
N LEU A 399 14.54 17.58 4.30
CA LEU A 399 15.39 18.66 4.82
C LEU A 399 15.16 18.95 6.31
N GLY A 400 14.25 18.23 6.97
CA GLY A 400 13.92 18.45 8.37
C GLY A 400 12.91 19.58 8.62
N GLY A 401 12.25 20.07 7.58
CA GLY A 401 11.14 21.02 7.65
C GLY A 401 9.92 20.42 8.36
N GLY A 402 9.07 21.28 8.91
CA GLY A 402 7.81 20.89 9.54
C GLY A 402 6.78 20.38 8.54
N ASN A 403 5.54 20.10 9.04
CA ASN A 403 4.43 19.66 8.21
C ASN A 403 4.28 20.54 6.96
N PRO A 404 4.18 19.95 5.76
CA PRO A 404 3.68 20.68 4.61
C PRO A 404 2.26 21.17 4.95
N LEU A 405 2.04 22.48 4.86
CA LEU A 405 0.72 23.11 5.03
C LEU A 405 -0.18 22.75 3.89
#